data_9e78acb3ab67c5d3e885f31644582b3c
#
_entry.id   9e78acb3ab67c5d3e885f31644582b3c
#
_cell.length_a   1.000
_cell.length_b   1.000
_cell.length_c   1.000
_cell.angle_alpha   90.00
_cell.angle_beta   90.00
_cell.angle_gamma   90.00
#
_symmetry.space_group_name_H-M   'P 1'
#
loop_
_entity.id
_entity.type
_entity.pdbx_description
1 polymer ?
#
loop_
_entity_poly.entity_id
_entity_poly.type
_entity_poly.pdbx_seq_one_letter_code
_entity_poly.pdbx_strand_id
1 'polypeptide(L)'
;MSEPVLRAPAVPEGVFGRLLDLLSRLLAFVGGLLLVAMTLMATYSIAMRALFDEPLLGDVELVQMGCGIAIVFFLPLCQLRRGNVIVDVFTLHAPEGVRRSLDALGGVLMALAAALLAWRSVIGTRDAYGTGEESIIMGLPIWWSMSAFAPGFALLAVVALYTAWQDFRGEGKPA
;
A
#
# COMPACT_ATOMS: atom_id res chain seq x y z
N MET A 1 1.42 -35.28 8.55
CA MET A 1 0.68 -34.00 8.44
C MET A 1 1.46 -33.03 9.31
N SER A 2 2.40 -32.30 8.71
CA SER A 2 3.21 -31.26 9.36
C SER A 2 2.42 -29.96 9.31
N GLU A 3 2.08 -29.42 10.50
CA GLU A 3 1.41 -28.13 10.63
C GLU A 3 2.17 -27.04 9.85
N PRO A 4 1.48 -26.12 9.17
CA PRO A 4 2.11 -24.95 8.59
C PRO A 4 2.63 -24.10 9.75
N VAL A 5 3.94 -24.18 9.98
CA VAL A 5 4.63 -23.30 10.92
C VAL A 5 4.36 -21.87 10.46
N LEU A 6 3.50 -21.14 11.19
CA LEU A 6 3.30 -19.71 11.07
C LEU A 6 4.67 -19.06 11.33
N ARG A 7 5.44 -18.85 10.25
CA ARG A 7 6.74 -18.19 10.32
C ARG A 7 6.52 -16.80 10.86
N ALA A 8 7.10 -16.53 12.02
CA ALA A 8 7.15 -15.19 12.56
C ALA A 8 7.73 -14.24 11.49
N PRO A 9 7.13 -13.06 11.29
CA PRO A 9 7.61 -12.11 10.31
C PRO A 9 9.07 -11.79 10.64
N ALA A 10 9.97 -11.94 9.67
CA ALA A 10 11.37 -11.56 9.82
C ALA A 10 11.43 -10.08 10.23
N VAL A 11 11.88 -9.82 11.45
CA VAL A 11 12.09 -8.45 11.94
C VAL A 11 13.26 -7.89 11.13
N PRO A 12 13.09 -6.74 10.43
CA PRO A 12 14.17 -6.16 9.64
C PRO A 12 15.38 -5.90 10.54
N GLU A 13 16.54 -6.42 10.17
CA GLU A 13 17.77 -6.24 10.93
C GLU A 13 18.30 -4.81 10.73
N GLY A 14 18.75 -4.19 11.84
CA GLY A 14 19.32 -2.84 11.84
C GLY A 14 18.32 -1.71 12.13
N VAL A 15 18.87 -0.54 12.48
CA VAL A 15 18.09 0.66 12.85
C VAL A 15 17.21 1.13 11.69
N PHE A 16 17.74 1.08 10.47
CA PHE A 16 17.02 1.49 9.25
C PHE A 16 15.82 0.58 8.95
N GLY A 17 16.00 -0.74 9.07
CA GLY A 17 14.90 -1.69 8.89
C GLY A 17 13.79 -1.52 9.92
N ARG A 18 14.14 -1.25 11.18
CA ARG A 18 13.15 -0.95 12.24
C ARG A 18 12.37 0.33 11.98
N LEU A 19 13.02 1.36 11.44
CA LEU A 19 12.36 2.61 11.07
C LEU A 19 11.34 2.38 9.94
N LEU A 20 11.73 1.63 8.90
CA LEU A 20 10.83 1.28 7.80
C LEU A 20 9.64 0.44 8.28
N ASP A 21 9.87 -0.52 9.20
CA ASP A 21 8.78 -1.32 9.78
C ASP A 21 7.82 -0.43 10.61
N LEU A 22 8.34 0.48 11.41
CA LEU A 22 7.52 1.41 12.18
C LEU A 22 6.68 2.31 11.27
N LEU A 23 7.29 2.93 10.27
CA LEU A 23 6.58 3.80 9.31
C LEU A 23 5.52 3.02 8.53
N SER A 24 5.84 1.81 8.06
CA SER A 24 4.90 0.96 7.34
C SER A 24 3.71 0.53 8.22
N ARG A 25 3.95 0.23 9.49
CA ARG A 25 2.89 -0.08 10.46
C ARG A 25 2.01 1.14 10.77
N LEU A 26 2.61 2.31 10.92
CA LEU A 26 1.86 3.55 11.15
C LEU A 26 0.95 3.87 9.97
N LEU A 27 1.46 3.80 8.73
CA LEU A 27 0.64 3.99 7.53
C LEU A 27 -0.48 2.93 7.45
N ALA A 28 -0.16 1.66 7.69
CA ALA A 28 -1.16 0.60 7.68
C ALA A 28 -2.22 0.78 8.77
N PHE A 29 -1.84 1.28 9.96
CA PHE A 29 -2.80 1.59 11.02
C PHE A 29 -3.74 2.73 10.61
N VAL A 30 -3.20 3.81 10.02
CA VAL A 30 -4.02 4.92 9.49
C VAL A 30 -4.93 4.43 8.36
N GLY A 31 -4.41 3.61 7.43
CA GLY A 31 -5.21 2.98 6.37
C GLY A 31 -6.34 2.10 6.92
N GLY A 32 -6.05 1.32 7.96
CA GLY A 32 -7.05 0.49 8.64
C GLY A 32 -8.15 1.33 9.31
N LEU A 33 -7.76 2.39 10.02
CA LEU A 33 -8.71 3.32 10.63
C LEU A 33 -9.61 3.99 9.58
N LEU A 34 -9.02 4.38 8.45
CA LEU A 34 -9.74 4.97 7.33
C LEU A 34 -10.76 3.98 6.73
N LEU A 35 -10.39 2.70 6.54
CA LEU A 35 -11.32 1.67 6.07
C LEU A 35 -12.48 1.46 7.05
N VAL A 36 -12.21 1.40 8.35
CA VAL A 36 -13.27 1.29 9.37
C VAL A 36 -14.22 2.49 9.28
N ALA A 37 -13.67 3.71 9.17
CA ALA A 37 -14.48 4.91 9.04
C ALA A 37 -15.36 4.88 7.76
N MET A 38 -14.79 4.47 6.62
CA MET A 38 -15.54 4.32 5.36
C MET A 38 -16.63 3.26 5.45
N THR A 39 -16.34 2.14 6.10
CA THR A 39 -17.33 1.06 6.32
C THR A 39 -18.49 1.54 7.19
N LEU A 40 -18.21 2.23 8.29
CA LEU A 40 -19.25 2.78 9.16
C LEU A 40 -20.08 3.83 8.44
N MET A 41 -19.45 4.72 7.66
CA MET A 41 -20.13 5.74 6.88
C MET A 41 -21.03 5.09 5.82
N ALA A 42 -20.54 4.12 5.06
CA ALA A 42 -21.34 3.40 4.06
C ALA A 42 -22.52 2.66 4.70
N THR A 43 -22.31 2.00 5.84
CA THR A 43 -23.38 1.33 6.60
C THR A 43 -24.44 2.33 7.05
N TYR A 44 -24.00 3.47 7.56
CA TYR A 44 -24.92 4.56 7.96
C TYR A 44 -25.72 5.08 6.77
N SER A 45 -25.09 5.35 5.61
CA SER A 45 -25.77 5.81 4.40
C SER A 45 -26.84 4.82 3.91
N ILE A 46 -26.50 3.51 3.92
CA ILE A 46 -27.45 2.46 3.54
C ILE A 46 -28.63 2.40 4.53
N ALA A 47 -28.39 2.51 5.82
CA ALA A 47 -29.42 2.50 6.83
C ALA A 47 -30.36 3.72 6.69
N MET A 48 -29.80 4.91 6.45
CA MET A 48 -30.60 6.13 6.23
C MET A 48 -31.47 6.03 4.97
N ARG A 49 -30.91 5.48 3.89
CA ARG A 49 -31.68 5.19 2.67
C ARG A 49 -32.83 4.23 2.92
N ALA A 50 -32.59 3.18 3.70
CA ALA A 50 -33.60 2.13 3.95
C ALA A 50 -34.72 2.59 4.89
N LEU A 51 -34.45 3.48 5.85
CA LEU A 51 -35.37 3.91 6.88
C LEU A 51 -36.09 5.23 6.54
N PHE A 52 -35.38 6.13 5.87
CA PHE A 52 -35.85 7.52 5.66
C PHE A 52 -35.89 7.92 4.18
N ASP A 53 -35.46 7.03 3.27
CA ASP A 53 -35.32 7.30 1.83
C ASP A 53 -34.38 8.48 1.48
N GLU A 54 -33.52 8.86 2.45
CA GLU A 54 -32.55 9.96 2.33
C GLU A 54 -31.11 9.41 2.44
N PRO A 55 -30.46 9.04 1.32
CA PRO A 55 -29.06 8.63 1.33
C PRO A 55 -28.13 9.82 1.58
N LEU A 56 -26.94 9.55 2.14
CA LEU A 56 -25.88 10.54 2.22
C LEU A 56 -25.41 10.90 0.81
N LEU A 57 -25.51 12.17 0.43
CA LEU A 57 -25.00 12.63 -0.85
C LEU A 57 -23.46 12.51 -0.86
N GLY A 58 -22.91 11.86 -1.92
CA GLY A 58 -21.47 11.74 -2.09
C GLY A 58 -20.80 10.58 -1.31
N ASP A 59 -21.55 9.68 -0.67
CA ASP A 59 -21.03 8.53 0.06
C ASP A 59 -20.13 7.65 -0.82
N VAL A 60 -20.55 7.39 -2.05
CA VAL A 60 -19.77 6.59 -3.01
C VAL A 60 -18.42 7.24 -3.32
N GLU A 61 -18.40 8.56 -3.49
CA GLU A 61 -17.21 9.34 -3.82
C GLU A 61 -16.19 9.35 -2.66
N LEU A 62 -16.68 9.53 -1.42
CA LEU A 62 -15.84 9.43 -0.22
C LEU A 62 -15.26 8.02 -0.02
N VAL A 63 -16.08 6.98 -0.22
CA VAL A 63 -15.61 5.60 -0.13
C VAL A 63 -14.56 5.31 -1.19
N GLN A 64 -14.75 5.77 -2.42
CA GLN A 64 -13.80 5.57 -3.51
C GLN A 64 -12.44 6.23 -3.20
N MET A 65 -12.43 7.49 -2.74
CA MET A 65 -11.23 8.21 -2.34
C MET A 65 -10.55 7.55 -1.13
N GLY A 66 -11.32 7.24 -0.09
CA GLY A 66 -10.82 6.66 1.15
C GLY A 66 -10.25 5.26 0.95
N CYS A 67 -10.90 4.41 0.19
CA CYS A 67 -10.40 3.07 -0.14
C CYS A 67 -9.11 3.13 -0.96
N GLY A 68 -9.02 4.06 -1.92
CA GLY A 68 -7.79 4.27 -2.70
C GLY A 68 -6.59 4.61 -1.80
N ILE A 69 -6.76 5.55 -0.87
CA ILE A 69 -5.72 5.94 0.11
C ILE A 69 -5.36 4.74 1.01
N ALA A 70 -6.35 4.04 1.53
CA ALA A 70 -6.12 2.91 2.43
C ALA A 70 -5.32 1.79 1.76
N ILE A 71 -5.64 1.45 0.50
CA ILE A 71 -4.90 0.45 -0.29
C ILE A 71 -3.43 0.85 -0.40
N VAL A 72 -3.15 2.09 -0.79
CA VAL A 72 -1.76 2.57 -0.94
C VAL A 72 -1.00 2.55 0.38
N PHE A 73 -1.67 2.80 1.51
CA PHE A 73 -1.05 2.78 2.84
C PHE A 73 -0.74 1.36 3.34
N PHE A 74 -1.42 0.34 2.85
CA PHE A 74 -1.10 -1.06 3.18
C PHE A 74 0.07 -1.64 2.37
N LEU A 75 0.32 -1.13 1.16
CA LEU A 75 1.33 -1.69 0.27
C LEU A 75 2.75 -1.74 0.86
N PRO A 76 3.28 -0.71 1.56
CA PRO A 76 4.61 -0.78 2.15
C PRO A 76 4.76 -1.89 3.19
N LEU A 77 3.75 -2.09 4.03
CA LEU A 77 3.76 -3.16 5.03
C LEU A 77 3.67 -4.54 4.37
N CYS A 78 2.84 -4.69 3.33
CA CYS A 78 2.72 -5.92 2.56
C CYS A 78 4.06 -6.27 1.89
N GLN A 79 4.73 -5.30 1.28
CA GLN A 79 6.05 -5.48 0.66
C GLN A 79 7.11 -5.89 1.68
N LEU A 80 7.16 -5.22 2.83
CA LEU A 80 8.13 -5.51 3.89
C LEU A 80 7.97 -6.92 4.45
N ARG A 81 6.74 -7.40 4.54
CA ARG A 81 6.40 -8.76 5.00
C ARG A 81 6.48 -9.83 3.91
N ARG A 82 6.98 -9.45 2.72
CA ARG A 82 7.10 -10.35 1.56
C ARG A 82 5.78 -11.04 1.22
N GLY A 83 4.67 -10.34 1.36
CA GLY A 83 3.33 -10.82 1.02
C GLY A 83 3.09 -11.03 -0.48
N ASN A 84 4.07 -10.74 -1.34
CA ASN A 84 4.00 -10.93 -2.79
C ASN A 84 4.27 -12.39 -3.15
N VAL A 85 3.28 -13.24 -2.90
CA VAL A 85 3.34 -14.71 -3.07
C VAL A 85 3.47 -15.15 -4.55
N ILE A 86 3.28 -14.27 -5.51
CA ILE A 86 3.17 -14.64 -6.93
C ILE A 86 4.47 -15.24 -7.50
N VAL A 87 5.63 -14.80 -7.01
CA VAL A 87 6.93 -15.28 -7.52
C VAL A 87 7.24 -16.69 -7.00
N ASP A 88 6.79 -17.03 -5.79
CA ASP A 88 7.12 -18.32 -5.16
C ASP A 88 6.54 -19.53 -5.93
N VAL A 89 5.38 -19.40 -6.56
CA VAL A 89 4.73 -20.51 -7.29
C VAL A 89 5.49 -20.91 -8.55
N PHE A 90 6.05 -19.95 -9.28
CA PHE A 90 6.79 -20.22 -10.51
C PHE A 90 8.25 -20.62 -10.25
N THR A 91 8.80 -20.27 -9.10
CA THR A 91 10.21 -20.48 -8.77
C THR A 91 10.48 -21.67 -7.83
N LEU A 92 9.44 -22.39 -7.42
CA LEU A 92 9.56 -23.58 -6.54
C LEU A 92 10.56 -24.64 -7.03
N HIS A 93 10.77 -24.74 -8.34
CA HIS A 93 11.69 -25.70 -8.97
C HIS A 93 13.01 -25.09 -9.45
N ALA A 94 13.24 -23.79 -9.24
CA ALA A 94 14.44 -23.10 -9.68
C ALA A 94 15.57 -23.23 -8.63
N PRO A 95 16.84 -23.32 -9.04
CA PRO A 95 17.97 -23.29 -8.13
C PRO A 95 18.03 -21.97 -7.35
N GLU A 96 18.49 -22.02 -6.09
CA GLU A 96 18.46 -20.86 -5.17
C GLU A 96 19.04 -19.56 -5.75
N GLY A 97 20.10 -19.64 -6.55
CA GLY A 97 20.72 -18.48 -7.18
C GLY A 97 19.79 -17.77 -8.18
N VAL A 98 19.05 -18.54 -8.99
CA VAL A 98 18.07 -18.00 -9.96
C VAL A 98 16.90 -17.36 -9.22
N ARG A 99 16.42 -18.01 -8.16
CA ARG A 99 15.34 -17.51 -7.34
C ARG A 99 15.68 -16.14 -6.69
N ARG A 100 16.88 -16.03 -6.09
CA ARG A 100 17.37 -14.77 -5.51
C ARG A 100 17.45 -13.65 -6.55
N SER A 101 17.95 -13.96 -7.74
CA SER A 101 18.05 -12.98 -8.81
C SER A 101 16.69 -12.52 -9.29
N LEU A 102 15.70 -13.41 -9.38
CA LEU A 102 14.34 -13.08 -9.77
C LEU A 102 13.61 -12.26 -8.68
N ASP A 103 13.78 -12.62 -7.41
CA ASP A 103 13.21 -11.88 -6.28
C ASP A 103 13.78 -10.45 -6.21
N ALA A 104 15.09 -10.32 -6.37
CA ALA A 104 15.75 -9.03 -6.40
C ALA A 104 15.33 -8.18 -7.62
N LEU A 105 15.22 -8.78 -8.81
CA LEU A 105 14.74 -8.10 -10.01
C LEU A 105 13.28 -7.63 -9.83
N GLY A 106 12.42 -8.48 -9.29
CA GLY A 106 11.04 -8.14 -8.96
C GLY A 106 10.95 -6.98 -7.97
N GLY A 107 11.80 -6.99 -6.93
CA GLY A 107 11.89 -5.90 -5.95
C GLY A 107 12.36 -4.58 -6.58
N VAL A 108 13.34 -4.61 -7.49
CA VAL A 108 13.80 -3.42 -8.22
C VAL A 108 12.71 -2.88 -9.14
N LEU A 109 12.03 -3.75 -9.89
CA LEU A 109 10.92 -3.33 -10.76
C LEU A 109 9.78 -2.70 -9.96
N MET A 110 9.44 -3.30 -8.81
CA MET A 110 8.45 -2.75 -7.88
C MET A 110 8.88 -1.38 -7.35
N ALA A 111 10.15 -1.21 -6.98
CA ALA A 111 10.68 0.07 -6.52
C ALA A 111 10.60 1.15 -7.61
N LEU A 112 10.94 0.81 -8.86
CA LEU A 112 10.85 1.73 -9.99
C LEU A 112 9.40 2.13 -10.27
N ALA A 113 8.48 1.17 -10.29
CA ALA A 113 7.05 1.44 -10.48
C ALA A 113 6.49 2.32 -9.36
N ALA A 114 6.80 2.01 -8.10
CA ALA A 114 6.38 2.80 -6.94
C ALA A 114 6.97 4.22 -6.95
N ALA A 115 8.24 4.38 -7.34
CA ALA A 115 8.88 5.70 -7.48
C ALA A 115 8.22 6.53 -8.58
N LEU A 116 7.90 5.92 -9.73
CA LEU A 116 7.17 6.57 -10.81
C LEU A 116 5.76 7.01 -10.37
N LEU A 117 5.04 6.14 -9.65
CA LEU A 117 3.72 6.47 -9.11
C LEU A 117 3.80 7.58 -8.07
N ALA A 118 4.79 7.57 -7.18
CA ALA A 118 5.02 8.66 -6.23
C ALA A 118 5.26 10.00 -6.95
N TRP A 119 6.12 9.99 -7.97
CA TRP A 119 6.39 11.16 -8.79
C TRP A 119 5.13 11.68 -9.48
N ARG A 120 4.38 10.80 -10.12
CA ARG A 120 3.12 11.16 -10.81
C ARG A 120 2.06 11.67 -9.83
N SER A 121 1.98 11.11 -8.62
CA SER A 121 1.07 11.58 -7.58
C SER A 121 1.38 13.02 -7.15
N VAL A 122 2.67 13.37 -7.03
CA VAL A 122 3.07 14.76 -6.70
C VAL A 122 2.70 15.72 -7.84
N ILE A 123 2.95 15.35 -9.11
CA ILE A 123 2.56 16.17 -10.25
C ILE A 123 1.04 16.32 -10.31
N GLY A 124 0.29 15.20 -10.23
CA GLY A 124 -1.17 15.23 -10.24
C GLY A 124 -1.77 16.05 -9.11
N THR A 125 -1.16 16.03 -7.91
CA THR A 125 -1.57 16.91 -6.79
C THR A 125 -1.39 18.39 -7.12
N ARG A 126 -0.26 18.75 -7.76
CA ARG A 126 0.01 20.14 -8.17
C ARG A 126 -0.95 20.61 -9.26
N ASP A 127 -1.20 19.75 -10.23
CA ASP A 127 -2.11 20.05 -11.34
C ASP A 127 -3.55 20.23 -10.83
N ALA A 128 -4.05 19.30 -10.00
CA ALA A 128 -5.36 19.37 -9.37
C ALA A 128 -5.53 20.61 -8.46
N TYR A 129 -4.44 21.00 -7.77
CA TYR A 129 -4.44 22.23 -6.97
C TYR A 129 -4.50 23.49 -7.87
N GLY A 130 -3.75 23.48 -8.98
CA GLY A 130 -3.69 24.62 -9.93
C GLY A 130 -4.98 24.80 -10.75
N THR A 131 -5.67 23.71 -11.09
CA THR A 131 -6.94 23.71 -11.84
C THR A 131 -8.15 23.93 -10.94
N GLY A 132 -8.00 23.76 -9.61
CA GLY A 132 -9.12 23.83 -8.68
C GLY A 132 -10.13 22.72 -8.89
N GLU A 133 -9.69 21.54 -9.33
CA GLU A 133 -10.58 20.39 -9.55
C GLU A 133 -11.28 19.97 -8.26
N GLU A 134 -12.60 19.94 -8.33
CA GLU A 134 -13.47 19.52 -7.25
C GLU A 134 -14.24 18.26 -7.64
N SER A 135 -14.63 17.52 -6.62
CA SER A 135 -15.47 16.34 -6.77
C SER A 135 -16.87 16.74 -7.27
N ILE A 136 -17.50 15.87 -8.07
CA ILE A 136 -18.72 16.21 -8.82
C ILE A 136 -19.93 16.39 -7.89
N ILE A 137 -20.00 15.61 -6.81
CA ILE A 137 -21.18 15.56 -5.93
C ILE A 137 -20.99 16.45 -4.70
N MET A 138 -19.82 16.36 -4.05
CA MET A 138 -19.55 17.05 -2.78
C MET A 138 -18.77 18.36 -2.93
N GLY A 139 -18.21 18.67 -4.11
CA GLY A 139 -17.33 19.83 -4.27
C GLY A 139 -16.05 19.75 -3.45
N LEU A 140 -15.60 18.54 -3.08
CA LEU A 140 -14.37 18.35 -2.32
C LEU A 140 -13.16 18.48 -3.24
N PRO A 141 -12.12 19.20 -2.83
CA PRO A 141 -10.93 19.35 -3.66
C PRO A 141 -10.19 18.03 -3.83
N ILE A 142 -10.05 17.56 -5.08
CA ILE A 142 -9.44 16.25 -5.42
C ILE A 142 -7.97 16.15 -5.00
N TRP A 143 -7.25 17.28 -4.94
CA TRP A 143 -5.84 17.30 -4.56
C TRP A 143 -5.56 16.71 -3.18
N TRP A 144 -6.53 16.67 -2.26
CA TRP A 144 -6.39 16.05 -0.93
C TRP A 144 -6.13 14.55 -1.03
N SER A 145 -6.97 13.84 -1.79
CA SER A 145 -6.80 12.40 -1.98
C SER A 145 -5.51 12.07 -2.74
N MET A 146 -5.20 12.85 -3.78
CA MET A 146 -3.96 12.69 -4.55
C MET A 146 -2.70 12.94 -3.72
N SER A 147 -2.72 13.92 -2.80
CA SER A 147 -1.59 14.21 -1.93
C SER A 147 -1.27 13.05 -0.96
N ALA A 148 -2.29 12.31 -0.54
CA ALA A 148 -2.12 11.15 0.34
C ALA A 148 -1.45 9.95 -0.35
N PHE A 149 -1.55 9.83 -1.69
CA PHE A 149 -0.88 8.74 -2.42
C PHE A 149 0.64 8.89 -2.46
N ALA A 150 1.15 10.11 -2.52
CA ALA A 150 2.58 10.38 -2.64
C ALA A 150 3.43 9.75 -1.51
N PRO A 151 3.13 9.97 -0.20
CA PRO A 151 3.91 9.36 0.87
C PRO A 151 3.80 7.83 0.92
N GLY A 152 2.64 7.27 0.58
CA GLY A 152 2.45 5.82 0.53
C GLY A 152 3.30 5.16 -0.56
N PHE A 153 3.28 5.68 -1.77
CA PHE A 153 4.13 5.17 -2.86
C PHE A 153 5.62 5.47 -2.65
N ALA A 154 5.97 6.60 -2.05
CA ALA A 154 7.36 6.91 -1.72
C ALA A 154 7.92 5.90 -0.69
N LEU A 155 7.15 5.61 0.37
CA LEU A 155 7.56 4.60 1.34
C LEU A 155 7.63 3.21 0.71
N LEU A 156 6.66 2.85 -0.16
CA LEU A 156 6.69 1.59 -0.90
C LEU A 156 7.97 1.46 -1.74
N ALA A 157 8.38 2.52 -2.45
CA ALA A 157 9.59 2.50 -3.25
C ALA A 157 10.84 2.24 -2.41
N VAL A 158 10.96 2.92 -1.25
CA VAL A 158 12.09 2.74 -0.31
C VAL A 158 12.09 1.33 0.27
N VAL A 159 10.93 0.81 0.68
CA VAL A 159 10.79 -0.54 1.24
C VAL A 159 11.13 -1.59 0.17
N ALA A 160 10.65 -1.43 -1.06
CA ALA A 160 10.93 -2.35 -2.15
C ALA A 160 12.43 -2.38 -2.52
N LEU A 161 13.09 -1.21 -2.52
CA LEU A 161 14.54 -1.14 -2.73
C LEU A 161 15.33 -1.80 -1.58
N TYR A 162 14.90 -1.59 -0.34
CA TYR A 162 15.50 -2.22 0.84
C TYR A 162 15.37 -3.75 0.81
N THR A 163 14.18 -4.28 0.49
CA THR A 163 13.97 -5.72 0.38
C THR A 163 14.75 -6.34 -0.79
N ALA A 164 14.82 -5.66 -1.95
CA ALA A 164 15.63 -6.09 -3.08
C ALA A 164 17.12 -6.17 -2.70
N TRP A 165 17.63 -5.20 -1.96
CA TRP A 165 19.01 -5.20 -1.50
C TRP A 165 19.33 -6.34 -0.53
N GLN A 166 18.41 -6.66 0.39
CA GLN A 166 18.55 -7.84 1.27
C GLN A 166 18.58 -9.15 0.46
N ASP A 167 17.77 -9.25 -0.61
CA ASP A 167 17.75 -10.42 -1.48
C ASP A 167 19.07 -10.60 -2.23
N PHE A 168 19.70 -9.51 -2.71
CA PHE A 168 21.03 -9.55 -3.30
C PHE A 168 22.10 -10.00 -2.32
N ARG A 169 22.04 -9.60 -1.05
CA ARG A 169 22.99 -9.98 -0.01
C ARG A 169 22.80 -11.41 0.51
N GLY A 170 21.69 -12.04 0.16
CA GLY A 170 21.36 -13.37 0.67
C GLY A 170 20.86 -13.41 2.11
N GLU A 171 20.59 -12.24 2.70
CA GLU A 171 20.06 -12.07 4.05
C GLU A 171 18.52 -12.24 4.09
N GLY A 172 17.90 -12.36 2.94
CA GLY A 172 16.47 -12.23 2.76
C GLY A 172 15.60 -13.44 3.11
N LYS A 173 16.16 -14.64 3.33
CA LYS A 173 15.42 -15.84 3.77
C LYS A 173 16.26 -16.65 4.73
N PRO A 174 15.80 -16.93 5.95
CA PRO A 174 16.27 -18.11 6.68
C PRO A 174 15.84 -19.36 5.89
N ALA A 175 16.79 -20.29 5.72
CA ALA A 175 16.62 -21.58 5.05
C ALA A 175 15.46 -22.40 5.65
#